data_90976c39a30be89fca3629d80e67b856
#
_entry.id   90976c39a30be89fca3629d80e67b856
#
_cell.length_a   1.000
_cell.length_b   1.000
_cell.length_c   1.000
_cell.angle_alpha   90.00
_cell.angle_beta   90.00
_cell.angle_gamma   90.00
#
_symmetry.space_group_name_H-M   'P 1'
#
loop_
_entity.id
_entity.type
_entity.pdbx_description
1 polymer ?
#
loop_
_entity_poly.entity_id
_entity_poly.type
_entity_poly.pdbx_seq_one_letter_code
_entity_poly.pdbx_strand_id
1 'polypeptide(L)'
;MSADFRSDNVAGIAPELLAAIAAANSGTASAYGDDEWTAGLTARFRTVFERDVAAFPLATGTAANALALSAITPSWGIIYCHQHAHIVSDECGAPEFFTGGARLMPLPGEGGKLTPAVLRDAIAATAPHGAHNMQPGAVSMSQTTEVGCIYTPAEVRALADVAHGASMKLHMDGARLANAVAALKGSAADITWRAGVDILSFGATKNGALAAEAVVCFDADAAATFAFRRKRAGQLFSKMRFVSAQLDAYLKDGLWLRNAGRANASAARLAAGIGALPGAALLAPVQANEVFARLPVGVIAGLAERGFRFHPWDHALGPGSIRLVTAFNTRDEEVDALLAAARFFAAVGRR
;
A
#
# COMPACT_ATOMS: atom_id res chain seq x y z
N MET A 1 18.16 17.32 17.11
CA MET A 1 16.77 16.87 16.85
C MET A 1 16.89 15.51 16.20
N SER A 2 16.24 14.49 16.71
CA SER A 2 16.18 13.15 16.12
C SER A 2 14.83 13.00 15.41
N ALA A 3 14.79 12.26 14.30
CA ALA A 3 13.56 11.97 13.58
C ALA A 3 13.57 10.54 13.02
N ASP A 4 12.39 9.97 12.87
CA ASP A 4 12.21 8.58 12.44
C ASP A 4 11.61 8.52 11.03
N PHE A 5 12.42 8.08 10.08
CA PHE A 5 12.06 7.91 8.67
C PHE A 5 12.03 6.43 8.26
N ARG A 6 11.89 5.51 9.22
CA ARG A 6 11.89 4.07 8.90
C ARG A 6 10.64 3.63 8.16
N SER A 7 9.49 4.15 8.57
CA SER A 7 8.19 3.74 8.02
C SER A 7 7.11 4.79 8.34
N ASP A 8 6.11 4.92 7.50
CA ASP A 8 4.86 5.63 7.80
C ASP A 8 4.05 4.97 8.94
N ASN A 9 4.29 3.69 9.23
CA ASN A 9 3.73 2.99 10.39
C ASN A 9 4.28 3.46 11.76
N VAL A 10 5.37 4.23 11.81
CA VAL A 10 5.88 4.79 13.09
C VAL A 10 5.17 6.07 13.50
N ALA A 11 4.39 6.67 12.60
CA ALA A 11 3.56 7.82 12.90
C ALA A 11 2.43 7.45 13.86
N GLY A 12 2.04 8.40 14.72
CA GLY A 12 0.84 8.25 15.54
C GLY A 12 -0.43 8.37 14.71
N ILE A 13 -1.58 8.24 15.39
CA ILE A 13 -2.89 8.45 14.78
C ILE A 13 -3.11 9.94 14.47
N ALA A 14 -3.77 10.24 13.35
CA ALA A 14 -4.19 11.59 13.02
C ALA A 14 -5.22 12.11 14.03
N PRO A 15 -5.12 13.37 14.48
CA PRO A 15 -6.02 13.92 15.51
C PRO A 15 -7.50 13.79 15.15
N GLU A 16 -7.85 13.97 13.89
CA GLU A 16 -9.24 13.86 13.39
C GLU A 16 -9.76 12.41 13.53
N LEU A 17 -8.90 11.42 13.32
CA LEU A 17 -9.28 10.01 13.45
C LEU A 17 -9.36 9.58 14.93
N LEU A 18 -8.49 10.13 15.78
CA LEU A 18 -8.59 9.92 17.23
C LEU A 18 -9.90 10.52 17.79
N ALA A 19 -10.25 11.71 17.32
CA ALA A 19 -11.54 12.33 17.67
C ALA A 19 -12.73 11.50 17.20
N ALA A 20 -12.67 10.90 16.01
CA ALA A 20 -13.72 10.02 15.49
C ALA A 20 -13.88 8.75 16.34
N ILE A 21 -12.78 8.15 16.78
CA ILE A 21 -12.80 7.00 17.71
C ILE A 21 -13.47 7.41 19.04
N ALA A 22 -13.10 8.58 19.59
CA ALA A 22 -13.67 9.08 20.83
C ALA A 22 -15.19 9.35 20.70
N ALA A 23 -15.62 9.92 19.56
CA ALA A 23 -17.03 10.14 19.27
C ALA A 23 -17.81 8.82 19.14
N ALA A 24 -17.25 7.82 18.48
CA ALA A 24 -17.85 6.49 18.35
C ALA A 24 -17.92 5.73 19.68
N ASN A 25 -17.23 6.18 20.73
CA ASN A 25 -17.28 5.58 22.05
C ASN A 25 -18.49 6.03 22.89
N SER A 26 -19.31 6.93 22.37
CA SER A 26 -20.52 7.39 23.06
C SER A 26 -21.65 6.38 22.94
N GLY A 27 -22.35 6.13 24.06
CA GLY A 27 -23.54 5.27 24.09
C GLY A 27 -23.30 3.81 23.69
N THR A 28 -24.38 3.16 23.25
CA THR A 28 -24.38 1.78 22.74
C THR A 28 -24.70 1.74 21.27
N ALA A 29 -24.15 0.78 20.55
CA ALA A 29 -24.41 0.53 19.13
C ALA A 29 -24.46 -0.97 18.86
N SER A 30 -25.13 -1.37 17.80
CA SER A 30 -25.19 -2.75 17.34
C SER A 30 -23.79 -3.30 17.09
N ALA A 31 -23.61 -4.60 17.31
CA ALA A 31 -22.32 -5.26 17.15
C ALA A 31 -22.11 -5.75 15.71
N TYR A 32 -20.86 -6.14 15.41
CA TYR A 32 -20.47 -6.84 14.18
C TYR A 32 -20.78 -6.10 12.88
N GLY A 33 -20.78 -4.77 12.94
CA GLY A 33 -20.97 -3.94 11.74
C GLY A 33 -22.42 -3.58 11.42
N ASP A 34 -23.36 -3.92 12.28
CA ASP A 34 -24.76 -3.50 12.16
C ASP A 34 -25.02 -2.13 12.82
N ASP A 35 -23.97 -1.31 12.90
CA ASP A 35 -23.97 0.03 13.47
C ASP A 35 -24.03 1.12 12.38
N GLU A 36 -24.39 2.34 12.79
CA GLU A 36 -24.57 3.48 11.88
C GLU A 36 -23.27 3.92 11.19
N TRP A 37 -22.11 3.83 11.85
CA TRP A 37 -20.81 4.16 11.24
C TRP A 37 -20.48 3.20 10.10
N THR A 38 -20.68 1.89 10.32
CA THR A 38 -20.44 0.88 9.29
C THR A 38 -21.44 1.00 8.14
N ALA A 39 -22.71 1.26 8.43
CA ALA A 39 -23.73 1.51 7.40
C ALA A 39 -23.38 2.74 6.54
N GLY A 40 -22.87 3.81 7.16
CA GLY A 40 -22.46 5.04 6.48
C GLY A 40 -21.29 4.88 5.51
N LEU A 41 -20.43 3.88 5.72
CA LEU A 41 -19.25 3.66 4.87
C LEU A 41 -19.60 3.39 3.40
N THR A 42 -20.70 2.71 3.11
CA THR A 42 -21.14 2.45 1.73
C THR A 42 -21.30 3.74 0.93
N ALA A 43 -21.96 4.76 1.53
CA ALA A 43 -22.10 6.06 0.89
C ALA A 43 -20.76 6.79 0.74
N ARG A 44 -19.87 6.64 1.71
CA ARG A 44 -18.54 7.24 1.70
C ARG A 44 -17.68 6.67 0.58
N PHE A 45 -17.62 5.34 0.47
CA PHE A 45 -16.87 4.67 -0.60
C PHE A 45 -17.49 4.91 -1.98
N ARG A 46 -18.83 5.00 -2.08
CA ARG A 46 -19.50 5.40 -3.33
C ARG A 46 -19.00 6.77 -3.81
N THR A 47 -18.88 7.74 -2.91
CA THR A 47 -18.35 9.06 -3.27
C THR A 47 -16.91 9.00 -3.75
N VAL A 48 -16.05 8.22 -3.07
CA VAL A 48 -14.63 8.09 -3.41
C VAL A 48 -14.42 7.38 -4.75
N PHE A 49 -15.18 6.32 -5.01
CA PHE A 49 -15.03 5.50 -6.22
C PHE A 49 -16.05 5.83 -7.31
N GLU A 50 -16.92 6.82 -7.10
CA GLU A 50 -17.88 7.32 -8.09
C GLU A 50 -18.80 6.21 -8.65
N ARG A 51 -19.07 5.18 -7.84
CA ARG A 51 -19.99 4.08 -8.11
C ARG A 51 -20.35 3.32 -6.84
N ASP A 52 -21.40 2.51 -6.93
CA ASP A 52 -21.73 1.56 -5.86
C ASP A 52 -20.67 0.48 -5.76
N VAL A 53 -20.18 0.26 -4.54
CA VAL A 53 -19.18 -0.75 -4.21
C VAL A 53 -19.57 -1.48 -2.93
N ALA A 54 -19.13 -2.73 -2.80
CA ALA A 54 -19.15 -3.43 -1.52
C ALA A 54 -17.81 -3.19 -0.80
N ALA A 55 -17.86 -2.58 0.38
CA ALA A 55 -16.69 -2.28 1.19
C ALA A 55 -16.77 -2.99 2.54
N PHE A 56 -15.70 -3.66 2.92
CA PHE A 56 -15.63 -4.47 4.13
C PHE A 56 -14.48 -3.98 5.02
N PRO A 57 -14.76 -3.31 6.16
CA PRO A 57 -13.74 -2.86 7.09
C PRO A 57 -12.96 -4.01 7.71
N LEU A 58 -11.64 -3.83 7.87
CA LEU A 58 -10.68 -4.77 8.43
C LEU A 58 -9.67 -4.02 9.30
N ALA A 59 -8.85 -4.74 10.06
CA ALA A 59 -7.86 -4.09 10.93
C ALA A 59 -6.46 -4.01 10.33
N THR A 60 -6.08 -4.90 9.42
CA THR A 60 -4.69 -5.00 8.93
C THR A 60 -4.63 -5.15 7.42
N GLY A 61 -3.56 -4.60 6.81
CA GLY A 61 -3.29 -4.74 5.38
C GLY A 61 -3.07 -6.20 4.97
N THR A 62 -2.34 -6.97 5.77
CA THR A 62 -2.14 -8.42 5.53
C THR A 62 -3.47 -9.18 5.44
N ALA A 63 -4.42 -8.90 6.37
CA ALA A 63 -5.73 -9.52 6.27
C ALA A 63 -6.51 -9.04 5.03
N ALA A 64 -6.37 -7.77 4.66
CA ALA A 64 -7.01 -7.24 3.45
C ALA A 64 -6.49 -7.94 2.20
N ASN A 65 -5.17 -8.05 2.03
CA ASN A 65 -4.54 -8.71 0.90
C ASN A 65 -4.91 -10.20 0.82
N ALA A 66 -4.70 -10.92 1.92
CA ALA A 66 -4.96 -12.36 1.96
C ALA A 66 -6.43 -12.71 1.68
N LEU A 67 -7.37 -11.94 2.25
CA LEU A 67 -8.79 -12.18 2.05
C LEU A 67 -9.28 -11.72 0.67
N ALA A 68 -8.77 -10.59 0.15
CA ALA A 68 -9.04 -10.15 -1.21
C ALA A 68 -8.63 -11.21 -2.22
N LEU A 69 -7.39 -11.69 -2.13
CA LEU A 69 -6.89 -12.75 -3.00
C LEU A 69 -7.67 -14.06 -2.84
N SER A 70 -8.07 -14.42 -1.61
CA SER A 70 -8.89 -15.61 -1.39
C SER A 70 -10.27 -15.54 -2.02
N ALA A 71 -10.80 -14.33 -2.26
CA ALA A 71 -12.11 -14.15 -2.88
C ALA A 71 -12.10 -14.34 -4.39
N ILE A 72 -10.94 -14.19 -5.02
CA ILE A 72 -10.79 -14.19 -6.49
C ILE A 72 -9.90 -15.32 -7.03
N THR A 73 -9.31 -16.14 -6.14
CA THR A 73 -8.34 -17.16 -6.54
C THR A 73 -8.78 -18.52 -6.01
N PRO A 74 -8.92 -19.57 -6.87
CA PRO A 74 -9.15 -20.93 -6.39
C PRO A 74 -7.88 -21.48 -5.71
N SER A 75 -8.05 -22.50 -4.86
CA SER A 75 -6.95 -23.11 -4.10
C SER A 75 -5.85 -23.75 -4.97
N TRP A 76 -6.15 -24.09 -6.20
CA TRP A 76 -5.21 -24.61 -7.22
C TRP A 76 -4.73 -23.50 -8.18
N GLY A 77 -4.96 -22.23 -7.84
CA GLY A 77 -4.63 -21.07 -8.66
C GLY A 77 -3.20 -20.58 -8.44
N ILE A 78 -2.67 -19.88 -9.44
CA ILE A 78 -1.43 -19.11 -9.36
C ILE A 78 -1.80 -17.63 -9.26
N ILE A 79 -1.17 -16.94 -8.32
CA ILE A 79 -1.24 -15.49 -8.17
C ILE A 79 0.06 -14.89 -8.70
N TYR A 80 0.00 -14.23 -9.85
CA TYR A 80 1.13 -13.53 -10.43
C TYR A 80 1.31 -12.18 -9.76
N CYS A 81 2.51 -11.89 -9.24
CA CYS A 81 2.82 -10.64 -8.55
C CYS A 81 4.28 -10.23 -8.79
N HIS A 82 4.62 -8.99 -8.46
CA HIS A 82 6.02 -8.59 -8.52
C HIS A 82 6.85 -9.30 -7.43
N GLN A 83 8.13 -9.60 -7.74
CA GLN A 83 9.01 -10.33 -6.81
C GLN A 83 9.26 -9.64 -5.48
N HIS A 84 9.07 -8.32 -5.41
CA HIS A 84 9.18 -7.53 -4.18
C HIS A 84 7.82 -7.15 -3.59
N ALA A 85 6.71 -7.70 -4.10
CA ALA A 85 5.38 -7.43 -3.53
C ALA A 85 5.33 -7.86 -2.05
N HIS A 86 4.67 -7.06 -1.22
CA HIS A 86 4.52 -7.29 0.22
C HIS A 86 3.98 -8.69 0.53
N ILE A 87 3.05 -9.18 -0.28
CA ILE A 87 2.49 -10.54 -0.15
C ILE A 87 3.53 -11.66 -0.32
N VAL A 88 4.67 -11.38 -0.96
CA VAL A 88 5.76 -12.37 -1.15
C VAL A 88 6.71 -12.38 0.04
N SER A 89 7.06 -11.19 0.57
CA SER A 89 8.17 -11.04 1.51
C SER A 89 7.73 -10.86 2.97
N ASP A 90 6.58 -10.20 3.22
CA ASP A 90 6.27 -9.64 4.53
C ASP A 90 4.90 -10.04 5.11
N GLU A 91 4.25 -11.09 4.56
CA GLU A 91 2.94 -11.57 5.03
C GLU A 91 2.92 -13.02 5.54
N CYS A 92 4.12 -13.61 5.73
CA CYS A 92 4.27 -14.92 6.38
C CYS A 92 3.39 -16.04 5.79
N GLY A 93 3.17 -16.04 4.46
CA GLY A 93 2.33 -17.03 3.77
C GLY A 93 0.83 -16.86 4.01
N ALA A 94 0.36 -15.69 4.47
CA ALA A 94 -1.06 -15.43 4.68
C ALA A 94 -1.91 -15.57 3.40
N PRO A 95 -1.47 -15.09 2.21
CA PRO A 95 -2.22 -15.31 0.98
C PRO A 95 -2.41 -16.79 0.65
N GLU A 96 -1.36 -17.60 0.74
CA GLU A 96 -1.41 -19.05 0.50
C GLU A 96 -2.32 -19.75 1.49
N PHE A 97 -2.25 -19.36 2.76
CA PHE A 97 -3.09 -19.94 3.81
C PHE A 97 -4.59 -19.65 3.57
N PHE A 98 -4.96 -18.40 3.35
CA PHE A 98 -6.36 -18.01 3.20
C PHE A 98 -6.97 -18.37 1.85
N THR A 99 -6.17 -18.54 0.81
CA THR A 99 -6.63 -19.11 -0.49
C THR A 99 -6.80 -20.64 -0.41
N GLY A 100 -6.25 -21.28 0.61
CA GLY A 100 -6.29 -22.73 0.75
C GLY A 100 -5.25 -23.44 -0.12
N GLY A 101 -4.15 -22.77 -0.44
CA GLY A 101 -3.01 -23.36 -1.16
C GLY A 101 -2.71 -22.77 -2.53
N ALA A 102 -3.32 -21.67 -2.93
CA ALA A 102 -2.89 -20.95 -4.14
C ALA A 102 -1.41 -20.54 -4.01
N ARG A 103 -0.69 -20.59 -5.13
CA ARG A 103 0.75 -20.33 -5.17
C ARG A 103 1.03 -18.89 -5.63
N LEU A 104 1.87 -18.17 -4.91
CA LEU A 104 2.46 -16.95 -5.42
C LEU A 104 3.49 -17.26 -6.50
N MET A 105 3.47 -16.50 -7.60
CA MET A 105 4.46 -16.54 -8.66
C MET A 105 5.12 -15.15 -8.79
N PRO A 106 6.26 -14.96 -8.12
CA PRO A 106 7.00 -13.72 -8.19
C PRO A 106 7.59 -13.51 -9.59
N LEU A 107 7.36 -12.33 -10.16
CA LEU A 107 7.84 -11.93 -11.49
C LEU A 107 8.76 -10.72 -11.39
N PRO A 108 9.78 -10.61 -12.25
CA PRO A 108 10.67 -9.45 -12.28
C PRO A 108 9.98 -8.23 -12.90
N GLY A 109 10.50 -7.04 -12.56
CA GLY A 109 10.08 -5.79 -13.17
C GLY A 109 10.83 -4.60 -12.62
N GLU A 110 11.08 -3.61 -13.45
CA GLU A 110 11.75 -2.38 -13.05
C GLU A 110 10.80 -1.50 -12.21
N GLY A 111 11.35 -0.80 -11.22
CA GLY A 111 10.56 0.07 -10.35
C GLY A 111 9.51 -0.65 -9.49
N GLY A 112 9.65 -1.97 -9.30
CA GLY A 112 8.65 -2.77 -8.59
C GLY A 112 7.38 -3.03 -9.40
N LYS A 113 7.38 -2.77 -10.70
CA LYS A 113 6.22 -2.87 -11.58
C LYS A 113 6.22 -4.15 -12.39
N LEU A 114 5.06 -4.80 -12.47
CA LEU A 114 4.79 -5.78 -13.52
C LEU A 114 4.61 -5.07 -14.86
N THR A 115 4.98 -5.74 -15.94
CA THR A 115 4.66 -5.30 -17.30
C THR A 115 3.74 -6.31 -17.99
N PRO A 116 2.91 -5.86 -18.94
CA PRO A 116 2.05 -6.77 -19.70
C PRO A 116 2.82 -7.85 -20.45
N ALA A 117 4.04 -7.59 -20.89
CA ALA A 117 4.89 -8.56 -21.58
C ALA A 117 5.32 -9.68 -20.63
N VAL A 118 5.94 -9.32 -19.49
CA VAL A 118 6.39 -10.29 -18.48
C VAL A 118 5.21 -11.14 -17.97
N LEU A 119 4.03 -10.50 -17.76
CA LEU A 119 2.85 -11.20 -17.31
C LEU A 119 2.34 -12.19 -18.37
N ARG A 120 2.25 -11.81 -19.65
CA ARG A 120 1.85 -12.72 -20.74
C ARG A 120 2.79 -13.91 -20.88
N ASP A 121 4.11 -13.66 -20.83
CA ASP A 121 5.10 -14.73 -20.94
C ASP A 121 5.01 -15.71 -19.77
N ALA A 122 4.79 -15.23 -18.55
CA ALA A 122 4.60 -16.08 -17.39
C ALA A 122 3.32 -16.91 -17.47
N ILE A 123 2.21 -16.33 -17.94
CA ILE A 123 0.95 -17.05 -18.16
C ILE A 123 1.14 -18.14 -19.22
N ALA A 124 1.79 -17.81 -20.33
CA ALA A 124 2.05 -18.77 -21.42
C ALA A 124 2.97 -19.92 -20.97
N ALA A 125 3.98 -19.62 -20.12
CA ALA A 125 4.88 -20.63 -19.56
C ALA A 125 4.20 -21.52 -18.50
N THR A 126 3.07 -21.10 -17.96
CA THR A 126 2.24 -21.92 -17.06
C THR A 126 1.41 -22.94 -17.86
N ALA A 127 1.85 -23.29 -19.07
CA ALA A 127 1.14 -24.12 -20.03
C ALA A 127 0.43 -25.30 -19.37
N PRO A 128 -0.88 -25.45 -19.54
CA PRO A 128 -1.67 -26.36 -18.75
C PRO A 128 -1.55 -27.79 -19.31
N HIS A 129 -0.99 -28.69 -18.48
CA HIS A 129 -1.25 -30.12 -18.66
C HIS A 129 -2.53 -30.52 -17.91
N GLY A 130 -3.57 -29.68 -18.02
CA GLY A 130 -4.85 -29.88 -17.36
C GLY A 130 -4.73 -29.97 -15.83
N ALA A 131 -5.36 -30.96 -15.23
CA ALA A 131 -5.40 -31.16 -13.78
C ALA A 131 -4.04 -31.51 -13.14
N HIS A 132 -2.99 -31.73 -13.92
CA HIS A 132 -1.65 -32.00 -13.39
C HIS A 132 -0.90 -30.75 -12.92
N ASN A 133 -1.35 -29.56 -13.35
CA ASN A 133 -0.67 -28.30 -13.03
C ASN A 133 -1.62 -27.32 -12.36
N MET A 134 -1.08 -26.43 -11.54
CA MET A 134 -1.80 -25.26 -11.06
C MET A 134 -2.17 -24.37 -12.25
N GLN A 135 -3.30 -23.68 -12.14
CA GLN A 135 -3.88 -22.90 -13.22
C GLN A 135 -3.71 -21.39 -12.94
N PRO A 136 -3.64 -20.53 -13.96
CA PRO A 136 -3.73 -19.08 -13.76
C PRO A 136 -4.96 -18.73 -12.91
N GLY A 137 -4.74 -17.96 -11.82
CA GLY A 137 -5.80 -17.65 -10.85
C GLY A 137 -6.08 -16.16 -10.72
N ALA A 138 -5.05 -15.37 -10.42
CA ALA A 138 -5.19 -13.92 -10.24
C ALA A 138 -3.89 -13.19 -10.57
N VAL A 139 -4.00 -11.87 -10.76
CA VAL A 139 -2.86 -10.95 -10.79
C VAL A 139 -2.95 -10.04 -9.57
N SER A 140 -1.84 -9.79 -8.88
CA SER A 140 -1.74 -8.84 -7.77
C SER A 140 -0.68 -7.79 -8.08
N MET A 141 -1.03 -6.52 -7.91
CA MET A 141 -0.13 -5.38 -8.06
C MET A 141 -0.19 -4.47 -6.83
N SER A 142 0.91 -3.77 -6.51
CA SER A 142 0.96 -2.81 -5.39
C SER A 142 0.90 -1.37 -5.89
N GLN A 143 0.07 -0.55 -5.26
CA GLN A 143 -0.06 0.88 -5.55
C GLN A 143 0.07 1.69 -4.23
N THR A 144 1.20 2.36 -3.98
CA THR A 144 2.43 2.40 -4.77
C THR A 144 3.19 1.07 -4.72
N THR A 145 4.18 0.90 -5.60
CA THR A 145 5.07 -0.27 -5.54
C THR A 145 5.96 -0.22 -4.30
N GLU A 146 6.60 -1.32 -3.96
CA GLU A 146 7.50 -1.45 -2.79
C GLU A 146 8.77 -0.57 -2.86
N VAL A 147 9.01 0.05 -4.02
CA VAL A 147 10.08 1.05 -4.19
C VAL A 147 9.53 2.45 -4.46
N GLY A 148 8.26 2.70 -4.12
CA GLY A 148 7.62 4.01 -4.19
C GLY A 148 7.24 4.50 -5.58
N CYS A 149 7.28 3.64 -6.62
CA CYS A 149 6.82 3.98 -7.96
C CYS A 149 5.30 3.88 -8.07
N ILE A 150 4.73 4.69 -8.97
CA ILE A 150 3.29 4.76 -9.19
C ILE A 150 2.94 4.18 -10.55
N TYR A 151 2.00 3.25 -10.61
CA TYR A 151 1.37 2.87 -11.86
C TYR A 151 0.40 3.97 -12.33
N THR A 152 0.51 4.37 -13.57
CA THR A 152 -0.47 5.22 -14.22
C THR A 152 -1.77 4.43 -14.51
N PRO A 153 -2.92 5.10 -14.69
CA PRO A 153 -4.15 4.42 -15.10
C PRO A 153 -4.00 3.56 -16.36
N ALA A 154 -3.17 4.01 -17.32
CA ALA A 154 -2.89 3.25 -18.54
C ALA A 154 -2.08 1.97 -18.28
N GLU A 155 -1.09 2.01 -17.37
CA GLU A 155 -0.32 0.83 -16.99
C GLU A 155 -1.19 -0.18 -16.23
N VAL A 156 -2.07 0.31 -15.31
CA VAL A 156 -3.04 -0.56 -14.61
C VAL A 156 -3.96 -1.25 -15.62
N ARG A 157 -4.53 -0.48 -16.57
CA ARG A 157 -5.41 -1.03 -17.62
C ARG A 157 -4.70 -2.09 -18.45
N ALA A 158 -3.47 -1.85 -18.85
CA ALA A 158 -2.72 -2.80 -19.67
C ALA A 158 -2.46 -4.13 -18.94
N LEU A 159 -2.30 -4.11 -17.60
CA LEU A 159 -2.23 -5.33 -16.80
C LEU A 159 -3.60 -5.99 -16.64
N ALA A 160 -4.66 -5.20 -16.42
CA ALA A 160 -6.02 -5.69 -16.34
C ALA A 160 -6.45 -6.40 -17.64
N ASP A 161 -6.13 -5.82 -18.80
CA ASP A 161 -6.46 -6.41 -20.10
C ASP A 161 -5.80 -7.79 -20.28
N VAL A 162 -4.56 -7.96 -19.82
CA VAL A 162 -3.87 -9.27 -19.84
C VAL A 162 -4.52 -10.25 -18.86
N ALA A 163 -4.83 -9.82 -17.64
CA ALA A 163 -5.46 -10.65 -16.62
C ALA A 163 -6.84 -11.12 -17.08
N HIS A 164 -7.69 -10.18 -17.52
CA HIS A 164 -9.04 -10.47 -17.98
C HIS A 164 -9.04 -11.33 -19.25
N GLY A 165 -8.11 -11.08 -20.18
CA GLY A 165 -7.94 -11.91 -21.39
C GLY A 165 -7.59 -13.37 -21.07
N ALA A 166 -7.01 -13.64 -19.90
CA ALA A 166 -6.72 -14.96 -19.37
C ALA A 166 -7.76 -15.44 -18.33
N SER A 167 -8.94 -14.81 -18.28
CA SER A 167 -10.03 -15.11 -17.32
C SER A 167 -9.61 -15.00 -15.84
N MET A 168 -8.60 -14.21 -15.54
CA MET A 168 -8.16 -13.89 -14.19
C MET A 168 -8.72 -12.54 -13.71
N LYS A 169 -8.75 -12.34 -12.41
CA LYS A 169 -9.06 -11.05 -11.78
C LYS A 169 -7.80 -10.29 -11.40
N LEU A 170 -7.89 -8.95 -11.36
CA LEU A 170 -6.82 -8.07 -10.92
C LEU A 170 -7.09 -7.57 -9.50
N HIS A 171 -6.21 -7.92 -8.57
CA HIS A 171 -6.12 -7.36 -7.22
C HIS A 171 -5.14 -6.19 -7.20
N MET A 172 -5.51 -5.14 -6.47
CA MET A 172 -4.61 -4.03 -6.14
C MET A 172 -4.37 -3.96 -4.64
N ASP A 173 -3.13 -4.15 -4.20
CA ASP A 173 -2.69 -3.73 -2.87
C ASP A 173 -2.58 -2.20 -2.86
N GLY A 174 -3.53 -1.56 -2.21
CA GLY A 174 -3.65 -0.11 -2.09
C GLY A 174 -3.21 0.42 -0.72
N ALA A 175 -2.24 -0.22 -0.06
CA ALA A 175 -1.71 0.23 1.23
C ALA A 175 -1.26 1.71 1.20
N ARG A 176 -0.83 2.21 0.03
CA ARG A 176 -0.49 3.62 -0.22
C ARG A 176 -1.25 4.22 -1.40
N LEU A 177 -2.47 3.74 -1.67
CA LEU A 177 -3.31 4.29 -2.73
C LEU A 177 -3.52 5.80 -2.59
N ALA A 178 -3.70 6.29 -1.37
CA ALA A 178 -3.85 7.72 -1.09
C ALA A 178 -2.67 8.55 -1.65
N ASN A 179 -1.44 8.06 -1.47
CA ASN A 179 -0.23 8.71 -1.96
C ASN A 179 -0.20 8.74 -3.49
N ALA A 180 -0.60 7.64 -4.13
CA ALA A 180 -0.68 7.56 -5.59
C ALA A 180 -1.75 8.50 -6.16
N VAL A 181 -2.95 8.52 -5.60
CA VAL A 181 -4.04 9.43 -6.03
C VAL A 181 -3.63 10.89 -5.86
N ALA A 182 -3.03 11.25 -4.70
CA ALA A 182 -2.53 12.61 -4.44
C ALA A 182 -1.44 13.04 -5.44
N ALA A 183 -0.55 12.14 -5.83
CA ALA A 183 0.52 12.41 -6.79
C ALA A 183 -0.02 12.54 -8.23
N LEU A 184 -0.93 11.67 -8.65
CA LEU A 184 -1.51 11.68 -9.99
C LEU A 184 -2.53 12.78 -10.20
N LYS A 185 -3.05 13.39 -9.13
CA LYS A 185 -4.11 14.43 -9.15
C LYS A 185 -5.37 14.00 -9.92
N GLY A 186 -5.63 12.69 -9.96
CA GLY A 186 -6.81 12.08 -10.57
C GLY A 186 -7.82 11.61 -9.51
N SER A 187 -8.86 10.91 -9.94
CA SER A 187 -9.79 10.26 -9.03
C SER A 187 -9.32 8.86 -8.63
N ALA A 188 -9.76 8.37 -7.46
CA ALA A 188 -9.52 6.99 -7.08
C ALA A 188 -10.19 6.01 -8.05
N ALA A 189 -11.30 6.39 -8.65
CA ALA A 189 -12.00 5.61 -9.66
C ALA A 189 -11.14 5.36 -10.91
N ASP A 190 -10.40 6.39 -11.37
CA ASP A 190 -9.60 6.32 -12.59
C ASP A 190 -8.43 5.35 -12.47
N ILE A 191 -7.82 5.30 -11.27
CA ILE A 191 -6.64 4.45 -11.01
C ILE A 191 -7.02 3.05 -10.49
N THR A 192 -8.31 2.78 -10.27
CA THR A 192 -8.80 1.49 -9.78
C THR A 192 -9.75 0.84 -10.80
N TRP A 193 -11.03 0.83 -10.52
CA TRP A 193 -12.01 0.05 -11.29
C TRP A 193 -12.16 0.51 -12.75
N ARG A 194 -12.04 1.82 -13.03
CA ARG A 194 -12.04 2.29 -14.42
C ARG A 194 -10.83 1.81 -15.20
N ALA A 195 -9.73 1.53 -14.51
CA ALA A 195 -8.55 0.91 -15.08
C ALA A 195 -8.59 -0.63 -15.05
N GLY A 196 -9.67 -1.24 -14.56
CA GLY A 196 -9.89 -2.68 -14.61
C GLY A 196 -9.52 -3.45 -13.33
N VAL A 197 -9.31 -2.78 -12.20
CA VAL A 197 -9.14 -3.44 -10.89
C VAL A 197 -10.48 -4.06 -10.46
N ASP A 198 -10.47 -5.34 -10.09
CA ASP A 198 -11.64 -6.09 -9.64
C ASP A 198 -11.84 -6.02 -8.12
N ILE A 199 -10.73 -6.00 -7.38
CA ILE A 199 -10.74 -5.96 -5.91
C ILE A 199 -9.54 -5.17 -5.39
N LEU A 200 -9.77 -4.39 -4.34
CA LEU A 200 -8.78 -3.47 -3.77
C LEU A 200 -8.61 -3.70 -2.27
N SER A 201 -7.38 -3.83 -1.81
CA SER A 201 -7.03 -3.65 -0.40
C SER A 201 -6.80 -2.16 -0.15
N PHE A 202 -7.77 -1.48 0.45
CA PHE A 202 -7.72 -0.03 0.69
C PHE A 202 -7.05 0.28 2.02
N GLY A 203 -5.91 0.97 1.98
CA GLY A 203 -5.11 1.29 3.15
C GLY A 203 -5.42 2.64 3.79
N ALA A 204 -5.56 2.67 5.13
CA ALA A 204 -5.66 3.91 5.89
C ALA A 204 -4.64 3.99 7.04
N THR A 205 -4.14 2.87 7.56
CA THR A 205 -3.24 2.83 8.71
C THR A 205 -1.95 3.60 8.46
N LYS A 206 -1.30 3.40 7.32
CA LYS A 206 -0.05 4.10 6.96
C LYS A 206 -0.22 5.60 6.75
N ASN A 207 -1.46 6.07 6.65
CA ASN A 207 -1.78 7.47 6.36
C ASN A 207 -2.61 8.16 7.46
N GLY A 208 -2.47 7.66 8.69
CA GLY A 208 -2.97 8.30 9.91
C GLY A 208 -4.05 7.56 10.67
N ALA A 209 -4.51 6.39 10.24
CA ALA A 209 -5.41 5.56 11.05
C ALA A 209 -4.63 4.77 12.12
N LEU A 210 -5.33 4.34 13.19
CA LEU A 210 -4.77 3.46 14.21
C LEU A 210 -4.62 2.02 13.69
N ALA A 211 -5.70 1.47 13.19
CA ALA A 211 -5.80 0.14 12.60
C ALA A 211 -7.11 0.07 11.82
N ALA A 212 -7.10 0.55 10.60
CA ALA A 212 -8.28 0.57 9.75
C ALA A 212 -7.88 0.44 8.27
N GLU A 213 -8.40 -0.62 7.67
CA GLU A 213 -8.26 -0.97 6.28
C GLU A 213 -9.65 -1.33 5.74
N ALA A 214 -9.79 -1.46 4.44
CA ALA A 214 -11.00 -2.03 3.86
C ALA A 214 -10.66 -2.89 2.64
N VAL A 215 -11.40 -3.97 2.42
CA VAL A 215 -11.46 -4.56 1.09
C VAL A 215 -12.64 -3.95 0.36
N VAL A 216 -12.37 -3.41 -0.81
CA VAL A 216 -13.37 -2.82 -1.71
C VAL A 216 -13.50 -3.74 -2.93
N CYS A 217 -14.69 -4.31 -3.11
CA CYS A 217 -14.99 -5.18 -4.24
C CYS A 217 -15.69 -4.36 -5.33
N PHE A 218 -15.09 -4.30 -6.50
CA PHE A 218 -15.69 -3.78 -7.72
C PHE A 218 -16.35 -4.90 -8.52
N ASP A 219 -15.96 -6.15 -8.25
CA ASP A 219 -16.54 -7.39 -8.79
C ASP A 219 -17.61 -7.92 -7.84
N ALA A 220 -18.79 -8.24 -8.38
CA ALA A 220 -19.94 -8.67 -7.58
C ALA A 220 -19.77 -10.09 -7.02
N ASP A 221 -19.12 -10.99 -7.78
CA ASP A 221 -18.91 -12.38 -7.36
C ASP A 221 -17.92 -12.43 -6.17
N ALA A 222 -16.86 -11.61 -6.21
CA ALA A 222 -15.95 -11.47 -5.08
C ALA A 222 -16.68 -10.95 -3.84
N ALA A 223 -17.57 -9.97 -3.99
CA ALA A 223 -18.36 -9.40 -2.90
C ALA A 223 -19.31 -10.41 -2.25
N ALA A 224 -19.93 -11.30 -3.03
CA ALA A 224 -20.99 -12.21 -2.58
C ALA A 224 -20.55 -13.14 -1.43
N THR A 225 -19.28 -13.55 -1.40
CA THR A 225 -18.75 -14.47 -0.36
C THR A 225 -17.86 -13.78 0.67
N PHE A 226 -17.51 -12.52 0.48
CA PHE A 226 -16.49 -11.84 1.28
C PHE A 226 -16.86 -11.71 2.77
N ALA A 227 -18.12 -11.47 3.08
CA ALA A 227 -18.58 -11.39 4.47
C ALA A 227 -18.26 -12.65 5.27
N PHE A 228 -18.45 -13.84 4.67
CA PHE A 228 -18.13 -15.12 5.31
C PHE A 228 -16.62 -15.30 5.48
N ARG A 229 -15.81 -14.93 4.50
CA ARG A 229 -14.35 -14.96 4.57
C ARG A 229 -13.83 -14.06 5.66
N ARG A 230 -14.34 -12.84 5.76
CA ARG A 230 -14.01 -11.86 6.82
C ARG A 230 -14.33 -12.41 8.22
N LYS A 231 -15.53 -12.99 8.41
CA LYS A 231 -15.92 -13.59 9.68
C LYS A 231 -15.02 -14.77 10.05
N ARG A 232 -14.79 -15.69 9.10
CA ARG A 232 -13.95 -16.88 9.30
C ARG A 232 -12.50 -16.53 9.66
N ALA A 233 -11.96 -15.45 9.12
CA ALA A 233 -10.63 -14.95 9.42
C ALA A 233 -10.52 -14.14 10.73
N GLY A 234 -11.61 -14.02 11.50
CA GLY A 234 -11.63 -13.24 12.75
C GLY A 234 -11.61 -11.73 12.55
N GLN A 235 -11.82 -11.24 11.32
CA GLN A 235 -11.76 -9.82 10.98
C GLN A 235 -13.11 -9.09 11.09
N LEU A 236 -14.18 -9.78 11.45
CA LEU A 236 -15.45 -9.16 11.79
C LEU A 236 -15.49 -8.91 13.31
N PHE A 237 -15.05 -7.75 13.73
CA PHE A 237 -14.96 -7.37 15.14
C PHE A 237 -16.34 -7.11 15.74
N SER A 238 -16.52 -7.46 17.02
CA SER A 238 -17.77 -7.15 17.73
C SER A 238 -18.02 -5.65 17.81
N LYS A 239 -16.98 -4.84 17.99
CA LYS A 239 -17.05 -3.38 18.03
C LYS A 239 -16.52 -2.76 16.73
N MET A 240 -17.09 -3.20 15.58
CA MET A 240 -16.66 -2.75 14.25
C MET A 240 -16.75 -1.24 14.09
N ARG A 241 -17.68 -0.59 14.79
CA ARG A 241 -17.87 0.86 14.77
C ARG A 241 -16.59 1.67 14.92
N PHE A 242 -15.59 1.18 15.69
CA PHE A 242 -14.33 1.89 15.90
C PHE A 242 -13.40 1.83 14.68
N VAL A 243 -13.45 0.76 13.91
CA VAL A 243 -12.75 0.68 12.62
C VAL A 243 -13.46 1.55 11.59
N SER A 244 -14.79 1.44 11.54
CA SER A 244 -15.64 2.16 10.57
C SER A 244 -15.61 3.68 10.78
N ALA A 245 -15.62 4.15 12.03
CA ALA A 245 -15.51 5.57 12.35
C ALA A 245 -14.18 6.18 11.87
N GLN A 246 -13.08 5.42 11.96
CA GLN A 246 -11.80 5.86 11.41
C GLN A 246 -11.87 6.01 9.89
N LEU A 247 -12.41 5.00 9.18
CA LEU A 247 -12.54 5.06 7.72
C LEU A 247 -13.48 6.18 7.26
N ASP A 248 -14.59 6.39 7.96
CA ASP A 248 -15.50 7.49 7.65
C ASP A 248 -14.81 8.86 7.77
N ALA A 249 -14.15 9.11 8.91
CA ALA A 249 -13.42 10.35 9.14
C ALA A 249 -12.23 10.52 8.18
N TYR A 250 -11.53 9.43 7.86
CA TYR A 250 -10.40 9.41 6.91
C TYR A 250 -10.82 9.85 5.51
N LEU A 251 -11.97 9.37 5.04
CA LEU A 251 -12.49 9.70 3.71
C LEU A 251 -13.24 11.04 3.68
N LYS A 252 -13.70 11.53 4.85
CA LYS A 252 -14.47 12.77 4.95
C LYS A 252 -13.59 13.98 4.58
N ASP A 253 -14.17 14.91 3.82
CA ASP A 253 -13.58 16.20 3.46
C ASP A 253 -12.16 16.11 2.85
N GLY A 254 -11.83 14.97 2.24
CA GLY A 254 -10.53 14.75 1.58
C GLY A 254 -9.33 14.65 2.54
N LEU A 255 -9.53 14.33 3.82
CA LEU A 255 -8.44 14.20 4.80
C LEU A 255 -7.34 13.23 4.33
N TRP A 256 -7.74 12.09 3.78
CA TRP A 256 -6.83 11.07 3.27
C TRP A 256 -5.88 11.60 2.18
N LEU A 257 -6.37 12.48 1.29
CA LEU A 257 -5.54 13.09 0.24
C LEU A 257 -4.66 14.22 0.80
N ARG A 258 -5.14 14.99 1.79
CA ARG A 258 -4.33 16.00 2.45
C ARG A 258 -3.16 15.37 3.21
N ASN A 259 -3.40 14.29 3.94
CA ASN A 259 -2.36 13.56 4.65
C ASN A 259 -1.32 12.99 3.67
N ALA A 260 -1.76 12.30 2.64
CA ALA A 260 -0.88 11.75 1.61
C ALA A 260 -0.10 12.84 0.87
N GLY A 261 -0.74 13.95 0.52
CA GLY A 261 -0.10 15.09 -0.12
C GLY A 261 1.03 15.70 0.73
N ARG A 262 0.85 15.80 2.03
CA ARG A 262 1.90 16.25 2.97
C ARG A 262 3.06 15.27 2.99
N ALA A 263 2.79 13.98 3.14
CA ALA A 263 3.82 12.95 3.11
C ALA A 263 4.63 12.98 1.80
N ASN A 264 3.96 13.07 0.66
CA ASN A 264 4.61 13.16 -0.65
C ASN A 264 5.47 14.44 -0.79
N ALA A 265 4.99 15.58 -0.31
CA ALA A 265 5.74 16.84 -0.34
C ALA A 265 7.02 16.77 0.51
N SER A 266 6.94 16.19 1.70
CA SER A 266 8.10 15.95 2.57
C SER A 266 9.13 15.02 1.90
N ALA A 267 8.68 13.96 1.22
CA ALA A 267 9.55 13.06 0.47
C ALA A 267 10.22 13.77 -0.71
N ALA A 268 9.49 14.57 -1.46
CA ALA A 268 10.03 15.33 -2.58
C ALA A 268 11.11 16.33 -2.10
N ARG A 269 10.88 17.04 -0.98
CA ARG A 269 11.86 17.92 -0.34
C ARG A 269 13.11 17.16 0.08
N LEU A 270 12.93 16.00 0.73
CA LEU A 270 14.02 15.13 1.15
C LEU A 270 14.84 14.64 -0.05
N ALA A 271 14.18 14.18 -1.09
CA ALA A 271 14.81 13.70 -2.33
C ALA A 271 15.63 14.80 -3.04
N ALA A 272 15.08 16.00 -3.15
CA ALA A 272 15.79 17.14 -3.74
C ALA A 272 17.08 17.47 -2.94
N GLY A 273 16.99 17.46 -1.60
CA GLY A 273 18.15 17.70 -0.74
C GLY A 273 19.20 16.60 -0.80
N ILE A 274 18.79 15.33 -0.85
CA ILE A 274 19.69 14.18 -1.01
C ILE A 274 20.37 14.19 -2.38
N GLY A 275 19.60 14.44 -3.46
CA GLY A 275 20.15 14.51 -4.81
C GLY A 275 21.20 15.59 -5.01
N ALA A 276 21.20 16.62 -4.18
CA ALA A 276 22.23 17.68 -4.17
C ALA A 276 23.48 17.34 -3.33
N LEU A 277 23.49 16.21 -2.59
CA LEU A 277 24.64 15.81 -1.77
C LEU A 277 25.74 15.20 -2.63
N PRO A 278 27.00 15.58 -2.43
CA PRO A 278 28.11 14.94 -3.11
C PRO A 278 28.24 13.45 -2.74
N GLY A 279 28.34 12.60 -3.74
CA GLY A 279 28.47 11.15 -3.58
C GLY A 279 27.17 10.43 -3.22
N ALA A 280 26.04 11.13 -3.19
CA ALA A 280 24.72 10.55 -3.05
C ALA A 280 24.06 10.32 -4.42
N ALA A 281 23.13 9.36 -4.48
CA ALA A 281 22.30 9.12 -5.65
C ALA A 281 20.89 8.66 -5.21
N LEU A 282 19.86 9.11 -5.90
CA LEU A 282 18.52 8.51 -5.81
C LEU A 282 18.51 7.22 -6.62
N LEU A 283 17.98 6.15 -6.06
CA LEU A 283 17.96 4.80 -6.64
C LEU A 283 16.66 4.48 -7.36
N ALA A 284 15.62 5.28 -7.12
CA ALA A 284 14.33 5.19 -7.79
C ALA A 284 13.74 6.61 -7.93
N PRO A 285 12.82 6.83 -8.89
CA PRO A 285 12.02 8.06 -8.94
C PRO A 285 11.19 8.22 -7.67
N VAL A 286 11.25 9.40 -7.04
CA VAL A 286 10.44 9.69 -5.85
C VAL A 286 9.10 10.24 -6.31
N GLN A 287 8.11 9.36 -6.38
CA GLN A 287 6.75 9.67 -6.87
C GLN A 287 5.71 9.74 -5.76
N ALA A 288 6.03 9.17 -4.59
CA ALA A 288 5.17 9.14 -3.41
C ALA A 288 5.97 9.52 -2.15
N ASN A 289 5.71 8.86 -1.01
CA ASN A 289 6.31 9.20 0.28
C ASN A 289 7.55 8.35 0.63
N GLU A 290 8.12 7.60 -0.30
CA GLU A 290 9.30 6.76 -0.09
C GLU A 290 10.48 7.28 -0.90
N VAL A 291 11.65 7.33 -0.27
CA VAL A 291 12.91 7.77 -0.86
C VAL A 291 13.94 6.66 -0.71
N PHE A 292 14.37 6.11 -1.84
CA PHE A 292 15.47 5.14 -1.92
C PHE A 292 16.71 5.85 -2.42
N ALA A 293 17.76 5.85 -1.60
CA ALA A 293 18.97 6.58 -1.89
C ALA A 293 20.22 5.77 -1.55
N ARG A 294 21.30 6.01 -2.28
CA ARG A 294 22.65 5.60 -1.90
C ARG A 294 23.36 6.79 -1.32
N LEU A 295 23.94 6.63 -0.13
CA LEU A 295 24.72 7.65 0.55
C LEU A 295 26.13 7.13 0.86
N PRO A 296 27.14 8.02 0.96
CA PRO A 296 28.45 7.66 1.49
C PRO A 296 28.33 7.06 2.90
N VAL A 297 29.11 6.01 3.18
CA VAL A 297 29.07 5.28 4.48
C VAL A 297 29.24 6.21 5.68
N GLY A 298 30.15 7.20 5.60
CA GLY A 298 30.33 8.19 6.67
C GLY A 298 29.10 9.09 6.90
N VAL A 299 28.32 9.36 5.87
CA VAL A 299 27.05 10.12 6.01
C VAL A 299 26.01 9.25 6.73
N ILE A 300 25.89 7.98 6.34
CA ILE A 300 24.96 7.03 6.99
C ILE A 300 25.29 6.89 8.48
N ALA A 301 26.55 6.64 8.81
CA ALA A 301 27.00 6.51 10.19
C ALA A 301 26.72 7.79 11.00
N GLY A 302 27.10 8.94 10.48
CA GLY A 302 26.90 10.22 11.16
C GLY A 302 25.41 10.60 11.34
N LEU A 303 24.55 10.26 10.41
CA LEU A 303 23.11 10.42 10.57
C LEU A 303 22.57 9.52 11.69
N ALA A 304 22.98 8.26 11.72
CA ALA A 304 22.58 7.32 12.77
C ALA A 304 23.07 7.78 14.16
N GLU A 305 24.33 8.24 14.29
CA GLU A 305 24.88 8.79 15.53
C GLU A 305 24.11 10.03 16.04
N ARG A 306 23.58 10.85 15.13
CA ARG A 306 22.72 11.99 15.50
C ARG A 306 21.27 11.59 15.80
N GLY A 307 20.95 10.29 15.77
CA GLY A 307 19.65 9.76 16.15
C GLY A 307 18.60 9.80 15.04
N PHE A 308 18.98 10.04 13.78
CA PHE A 308 18.09 9.83 12.65
C PHE A 308 17.92 8.33 12.39
N ARG A 309 16.68 7.89 12.22
CA ARG A 309 16.35 6.49 12.01
C ARG A 309 15.83 6.28 10.59
N PHE A 310 16.36 5.28 9.89
CA PHE A 310 15.99 4.83 8.55
C PHE A 310 16.35 3.35 8.40
N HIS A 311 15.85 2.71 7.35
CA HIS A 311 16.21 1.32 7.08
C HIS A 311 17.39 1.23 6.10
N PRO A 312 18.45 0.46 6.42
CA PRO A 312 19.38 -0.03 5.40
C PRO A 312 18.61 -0.87 4.37
N TRP A 313 18.98 -0.72 3.08
CA TRP A 313 18.32 -1.42 1.98
C TRP A 313 19.31 -2.15 1.08
N ASP A 314 20.49 -2.48 1.64
CA ASP A 314 21.62 -3.07 0.92
C ASP A 314 21.27 -4.40 0.25
N HIS A 315 20.40 -5.20 0.86
CA HIS A 315 19.96 -6.49 0.35
C HIS A 315 19.23 -6.41 -0.99
N ALA A 316 18.55 -5.30 -1.27
CA ALA A 316 17.78 -5.13 -2.49
C ALA A 316 18.46 -4.23 -3.53
N LEU A 317 19.19 -3.19 -3.09
CA LEU A 317 19.70 -2.12 -3.96
C LEU A 317 21.23 -1.94 -3.86
N GLY A 318 21.92 -2.83 -3.14
CA GLY A 318 23.38 -2.84 -2.99
C GLY A 318 23.92 -1.93 -1.89
N PRO A 319 25.24 -2.00 -1.61
CA PRO A 319 25.86 -1.35 -0.46
C PRO A 319 25.66 0.16 -0.41
N GLY A 320 25.42 0.67 0.81
CA GLY A 320 25.17 2.08 1.08
C GLY A 320 23.77 2.55 0.69
N SER A 321 22.89 1.62 0.36
CA SER A 321 21.49 1.93 0.05
C SER A 321 20.65 2.03 1.30
N ILE A 322 19.80 3.06 1.37
CA ILE A 322 18.87 3.28 2.48
C ILE A 322 17.46 3.57 1.93
N ARG A 323 16.46 3.23 2.75
CA ARG A 323 15.08 3.67 2.56
C ARG A 323 14.71 4.67 3.64
N LEU A 324 14.16 5.82 3.21
CA LEU A 324 13.51 6.79 4.07
C LEU A 324 12.05 6.90 3.67
N VAL A 325 11.17 6.93 4.64
CA VAL A 325 9.72 7.07 4.46
C VAL A 325 9.24 8.28 5.24
N THR A 326 8.49 9.14 4.59
CA THR A 326 7.83 10.27 5.24
C THR A 326 6.37 9.92 5.53
N ALA A 327 5.82 10.49 6.58
CA ALA A 327 4.45 10.31 7.00
C ALA A 327 3.66 11.63 6.93
N PHE A 328 2.36 11.55 7.11
CA PHE A 328 1.46 12.70 7.10
C PHE A 328 1.82 13.78 8.14
N ASN A 329 2.49 13.40 9.21
CA ASN A 329 2.92 14.26 10.31
C ASN A 329 4.43 14.57 10.31
N THR A 330 5.18 14.15 9.29
CA THR A 330 6.59 14.53 9.12
C THR A 330 6.68 16.05 8.97
N ARG A 331 7.47 16.68 9.86
CA ARG A 331 7.64 18.14 9.89
C ARG A 331 8.78 18.57 8.98
N ASP A 332 8.67 19.76 8.42
CA ASP A 332 9.69 20.34 7.56
C ASP A 332 11.03 20.49 8.30
N GLU A 333 10.98 20.83 9.61
CA GLU A 333 12.17 20.97 10.45
C GLU A 333 12.91 19.62 10.63
N GLU A 334 12.20 18.49 10.60
CA GLU A 334 12.82 17.15 10.69
C GLU A 334 13.55 16.81 9.39
N VAL A 335 12.96 17.14 8.26
CA VAL A 335 13.59 16.97 6.93
C VAL A 335 14.82 17.87 6.82
N ASP A 336 14.70 19.15 7.20
CA ASP A 336 15.80 20.11 7.15
C ASP A 336 16.96 19.74 8.07
N ALA A 337 16.66 19.25 9.28
CA ALA A 337 17.67 18.79 10.21
C ALA A 337 18.44 17.57 9.68
N LEU A 338 17.76 16.60 9.04
CA LEU A 338 18.41 15.46 8.40
C LEU A 338 19.32 15.93 7.26
N LEU A 339 18.82 16.81 6.39
CA LEU A 339 19.57 17.31 5.23
C LEU A 339 20.78 18.16 5.66
N ALA A 340 20.66 18.97 6.73
CA ALA A 340 21.77 19.73 7.29
C ALA A 340 22.84 18.80 7.86
N ALA A 341 22.45 17.75 8.59
CA ALA A 341 23.37 16.75 9.12
C ALA A 341 24.07 15.98 7.99
N ALA A 342 23.33 15.57 6.95
CA ALA A 342 23.87 14.86 5.80
C ALA A 342 24.93 15.70 5.06
N ARG A 343 24.65 17.01 4.85
CA ARG A 343 25.61 17.96 4.27
C ARG A 343 26.88 18.10 5.09
N PHE A 344 26.74 18.21 6.42
CA PHE A 344 27.87 18.30 7.34
C PHE A 344 28.79 17.06 7.19
N PHE A 345 28.25 15.85 7.26
CA PHE A 345 29.05 14.63 7.17
C PHE A 345 29.62 14.40 5.76
N ALA A 346 28.93 14.79 4.71
CA ALA A 346 29.44 14.76 3.34
C ALA A 346 30.66 15.71 3.14
N ALA A 347 30.71 16.83 3.87
CA ALA A 347 31.84 17.75 3.82
C ALA A 347 33.04 17.27 4.65
N VAL A 348 32.81 16.66 5.82
CA VAL A 348 33.86 16.13 6.70
C VAL A 348 34.54 14.89 6.12
N GLY A 349 33.78 14.00 5.51
CA GLY A 349 34.29 12.76 4.91
C GLY A 349 35.16 12.97 3.66
N ARG A 350 35.36 14.20 3.20
CA ARG A 350 36.28 14.58 2.12
C ARG A 350 37.67 15.01 2.58
N ARG A 351 37.88 15.13 3.91
CA ARG A 351 39.17 15.42 4.49
C ARG A 351 39.86 14.15 4.97
#